data_4dfdc05545e519494deeaa1f8bc6f627
#
_entry.id   4dfdc05545e519494deeaa1f8bc6f627
#
_cell.length_a   1.000
_cell.length_b   1.000
_cell.length_c   1.000
_cell.angle_alpha   90.00
_cell.angle_beta   90.00
_cell.angle_gamma   90.00
#
_symmetry.space_group_name_H-M   'P 1'
#
loop_
_entity.id
_entity.type
_entity.pdbx_description
1 polymer ?
#
loop_
_entity_poly.entity_id
_entity_poly.type
_entity_poly.pdbx_seq_one_letter_code
_entity_poly.pdbx_strand_id
1 'polypeptide(L)'
;MNHTHASVRRVLIVANPKARGYAPRKIEAIRIALARDGVAVDVMQSQARGDIERLVADIGAGFDVIAVHGGDGTINEAIAGLRVIAGPQPALAIIAGGTANVLAI
;
A
#
# COMPACT_ATOMS: atom_id res chain seq x y z
N MET A 1 10.99 -9.28 -24.84
CA MET A 1 10.46 -8.90 -24.45
C MET A 1 9.90 -8.40 -23.81
N ASN A 2 10.05 -8.38 -23.58
CA ASN A 2 9.48 -7.87 -23.12
C ASN A 2 8.96 -7.36 -22.42
N HIS A 3 8.98 -7.20 -21.96
CA HIS A 3 8.33 -6.68 -21.35
C HIS A 3 7.53 -5.71 -21.23
N THR A 4 7.53 -5.76 -21.27
CA THR A 4 6.55 -4.83 -21.77
C THR A 4 5.73 -4.14 -20.68
N HIS A 5 5.49 -4.77 -19.59
CA HIS A 5 4.87 -4.10 -18.45
C HIS A 5 5.97 -3.57 -17.54
N ALA A 6 5.71 -2.43 -16.94
CA ALA A 6 6.68 -1.83 -16.04
C ALA A 6 6.91 -2.75 -14.84
N SER A 7 8.14 -2.91 -14.48
CA SER A 7 8.50 -3.62 -13.26
C SER A 7 8.11 -2.80 -12.06
N VAL A 8 7.60 -3.46 -11.03
CA VAL A 8 7.36 -2.80 -9.75
C VAL A 8 8.72 -2.64 -9.06
N ARG A 9 9.05 -1.41 -8.71
CA ARG A 9 10.33 -1.08 -8.07
C ARG A 9 10.17 -0.57 -6.65
N ARG A 10 9.07 0.15 -6.39
CA ARG A 10 8.82 0.77 -5.08
C ARG A 10 7.39 0.54 -4.66
N VAL A 11 7.22 0.05 -3.45
CA VAL A 11 5.92 -0.20 -2.84
C VAL A 11 5.84 0.55 -1.52
N LEU A 12 4.73 1.25 -1.33
CA LEU A 12 4.39 1.83 -0.04
C LEU A 12 3.30 0.98 0.59
N ILE A 13 3.58 0.44 1.76
CA ILE A 13 2.55 -0.24 2.56
C ILE A 13 2.04 0.76 3.57
N VAL A 14 0.73 1.01 3.57
CA VAL A 14 0.08 1.86 4.56
C VAL A 14 -0.85 1.00 5.40
N ALA A 15 -0.76 1.13 6.71
CA ALA A 15 -1.50 0.28 7.62
C ALA A 15 -2.18 1.10 8.71
N ASN A 16 -3.37 0.65 9.11
CA ASN A 16 -4.05 1.18 10.29
C ASN A 16 -3.89 0.16 11.41
N PRO A 17 -3.01 0.41 12.39
CA PRO A 17 -2.78 -0.55 13.46
C PRO A 17 -3.97 -0.74 14.39
N LYS A 18 -4.97 0.14 14.32
CA LYS A 18 -6.19 0.01 15.11
C LYS A 18 -7.27 -0.78 14.39
N ALA A 19 -7.05 -1.16 13.14
CA ALA A 19 -8.05 -1.90 12.38
C ALA A 19 -8.19 -3.31 12.93
N ARG A 20 -9.42 -3.81 12.88
CA ARG A 20 -9.67 -5.21 13.19
C ARG A 20 -8.91 -6.05 12.15
N GLY A 21 -8.23 -7.08 12.64
CA GLY A 21 -7.44 -7.92 11.75
C GLY A 21 -6.05 -7.38 11.43
N TYR A 22 -5.60 -6.34 12.14
CA TYR A 22 -4.24 -5.84 11.96
C TYR A 22 -3.25 -6.98 12.16
N ALA A 23 -2.38 -7.19 11.18
CA ALA A 23 -1.47 -8.32 11.13
C ALA A 23 -0.07 -7.87 10.78
N PRO A 24 0.68 -7.33 11.75
CA PRO A 24 2.03 -6.80 11.48
C PRO A 24 3.01 -7.86 10.96
N ARG A 25 2.85 -9.12 11.37
CA ARG A 25 3.71 -10.19 10.86
C ARG A 25 3.49 -10.45 9.39
N LYS A 26 2.25 -10.32 8.92
CA LYS A 26 1.93 -10.46 7.51
C LYS A 26 2.57 -9.33 6.71
N ILE A 27 2.49 -8.11 7.21
CA ILE A 27 3.13 -6.95 6.58
C ILE A 27 4.63 -7.19 6.47
N GLU A 28 5.25 -7.66 7.53
CA GLU A 28 6.69 -7.91 7.53
C GLU A 28 7.07 -9.03 6.55
N ALA A 29 6.27 -10.09 6.49
CA ALA A 29 6.51 -11.17 5.53
C ALA A 29 6.44 -10.69 4.10
N ILE A 30 5.47 -9.83 3.78
CA ILE A 30 5.34 -9.25 2.45
C ILE A 30 6.53 -8.35 2.15
N ARG A 31 6.92 -7.51 3.09
CA ARG A 31 8.06 -6.62 2.92
C ARG A 31 9.33 -7.41 2.60
N ILE A 32 9.58 -8.48 3.36
CA ILE A 32 10.77 -9.31 3.16
C ILE A 32 10.72 -9.98 1.78
N ALA A 33 9.58 -10.54 1.41
CA ALA A 33 9.44 -11.22 0.12
C ALA A 33 9.70 -10.27 -1.04
N LEU A 34 9.15 -9.06 -0.97
CA LEU A 34 9.36 -8.05 -2.01
C LEU A 34 10.81 -7.59 -2.05
N ALA A 35 11.42 -7.40 -0.89
CA ALA A 35 12.82 -6.97 -0.82
C ALA A 35 13.74 -8.01 -1.45
N ARG A 36 13.45 -9.29 -1.31
CA ARG A 36 14.21 -10.35 -1.97
C ARG A 36 14.16 -10.27 -3.48
N ASP A 37 13.07 -9.73 -4.01
CA ASP A 37 12.89 -9.54 -5.45
C ASP A 37 13.42 -8.19 -5.93
N GLY A 38 14.11 -7.47 -5.06
CA GLY A 38 14.71 -6.18 -5.43
C GLY A 38 13.76 -5.00 -5.35
N VAL A 39 12.60 -5.16 -4.71
CA VAL A 39 11.62 -4.08 -4.56
C VAL A 39 11.91 -3.31 -3.27
N ALA A 40 11.99 -1.98 -3.39
CA ALA A 40 12.11 -1.11 -2.22
C ALA A 40 10.73 -0.97 -1.58
N VAL A 41 10.64 -1.21 -0.28
CA VAL A 41 9.37 -1.19 0.44
C VAL A 41 9.48 -0.24 1.62
N ASP A 42 8.57 0.73 1.67
CA ASP A 42 8.37 1.57 2.84
C ASP A 42 7.07 1.16 3.52
N VAL A 43 7.06 1.17 4.84
CA VAL A 43 5.87 0.85 5.63
C VAL A 43 5.55 2.05 6.50
N MET A 44 4.32 2.52 6.39
CA MET A 44 3.85 3.66 7.18
C MET A 44 2.54 3.31 7.86
N GLN A 45 2.34 3.87 9.06
CA GLN A 45 1.15 3.59 9.86
C GLN A 45 0.38 4.87 10.08
N SER A 46 -0.95 4.75 10.08
CA SER A 46 -1.80 5.86 10.49
C SER A 46 -1.84 5.96 12.01
N GLN A 47 -1.98 7.19 12.50
CA GLN A 47 -2.19 7.44 13.92
C GLN A 47 -3.57 8.01 14.18
N ALA A 48 -4.20 8.56 13.15
CA ALA A 48 -5.50 9.18 13.25
C ALA A 48 -6.22 9.11 11.92
N ARG A 49 -7.52 9.33 11.97
CA ARG A 49 -8.34 9.41 10.76
C ARG A 49 -7.80 10.50 9.84
N GLY A 50 -7.71 10.21 8.56
CA GLY A 50 -7.22 11.15 7.55
C GLY A 50 -5.73 11.04 7.27
N ASP A 51 -4.97 10.34 8.12
CA ASP A 51 -3.52 10.23 7.94
C ASP A 51 -3.17 9.51 6.64
N ILE A 52 -3.88 8.42 6.33
CA ILE A 52 -3.61 7.63 5.13
C ILE A 52 -3.87 8.47 3.88
N GLU A 53 -4.98 9.21 3.86
CA GLU A 53 -5.29 10.08 2.73
C GLU A 53 -4.19 11.11 2.51
N ARG A 54 -3.76 11.80 3.56
CA ARG A 54 -2.70 12.80 3.47
C ARG A 54 -1.39 12.17 3.01
N LEU A 55 -1.05 11.04 3.60
CA LEU A 55 0.19 10.35 3.29
C LEU A 55 0.26 9.95 1.82
N VAL A 56 -0.80 9.31 1.32
CA VAL A 56 -0.86 8.89 -0.07
C VAL A 56 -0.84 10.09 -1.01
N ALA A 57 -1.58 11.15 -0.67
CA ALA A 57 -1.58 12.38 -1.47
C ALA A 57 -0.18 13.00 -1.55
N ASP A 58 0.55 13.00 -0.43
CA ASP A 58 1.83 13.69 -0.32
C ASP A 58 2.98 12.92 -0.95
N ILE A 59 3.05 11.62 -0.73
CA ILE A 59 4.23 10.84 -1.15
C ILE A 59 3.90 9.70 -2.12
N GLY A 60 2.62 9.41 -2.35
CA GLY A 60 2.22 8.25 -3.14
C GLY A 60 2.77 8.24 -4.56
N ALA A 61 2.94 9.42 -5.17
CA ALA A 61 3.42 9.52 -6.54
C ALA A 61 4.83 8.94 -6.73
N GLY A 62 5.59 8.79 -5.66
CA GLY A 62 6.92 8.20 -5.72
C GLY A 62 6.93 6.67 -5.72
N PHE A 63 5.77 6.03 -5.72
CA PHE A 63 5.65 4.58 -5.62
C PHE A 63 4.91 4.01 -6.81
N ASP A 64 5.20 2.76 -7.12
CA ASP A 64 4.50 2.03 -8.18
C ASP A 64 3.21 1.40 -7.66
N VAL A 65 3.20 1.02 -6.39
CA VAL A 65 2.06 0.37 -5.75
C VAL A 65 1.87 0.94 -4.36
N ILE A 66 0.63 1.22 -4.02
CA ILE A 66 0.21 1.51 -2.65
C ILE A 66 -0.54 0.27 -2.15
N ALA A 67 0.01 -0.42 -1.16
CA ALA A 67 -0.61 -1.59 -0.57
C ALA A 67 -1.23 -1.19 0.76
N VAL A 68 -2.52 -1.43 0.93
CA VAL A 68 -3.29 -0.95 2.06
C VAL A 68 -3.67 -2.10 2.97
N HIS A 69 -3.36 -1.98 4.24
CA HIS A 69 -3.76 -2.95 5.27
C HIS A 69 -4.66 -2.26 6.28
N GLY A 70 -5.94 -2.58 6.25
CA GLY A 70 -6.94 -2.00 7.12
C GLY A 70 -8.33 -2.34 6.64
N GLY A 71 -9.31 -1.71 7.25
CA GLY A 71 -10.71 -1.91 6.87
C GLY A 71 -11.14 -0.96 5.76
N ASP A 72 -12.45 -0.92 5.52
CA ASP A 72 -13.03 -0.12 4.43
C ASP A 72 -12.67 1.35 4.54
N GLY A 73 -12.66 1.89 5.76
CA GLY A 73 -12.31 3.29 5.97
C GLY A 73 -10.88 3.59 5.55
N THR A 74 -9.95 2.69 5.85
CA THR A 74 -8.54 2.84 5.48
C THR A 74 -8.39 2.78 3.97
N ILE A 75 -9.09 1.84 3.34
CA ILE A 75 -9.05 1.69 1.88
C ILE A 75 -9.61 2.95 1.21
N ASN A 76 -10.73 3.47 1.73
CA ASN A 76 -11.32 4.69 1.18
C ASN A 76 -10.40 5.90 1.32
N GLU A 77 -9.66 5.99 2.43
CA GLU A 77 -8.67 7.07 2.59
C GLU A 77 -7.57 6.96 1.54
N ALA A 78 -7.06 5.75 1.29
CA ALA A 78 -6.03 5.55 0.29
C ALA A 78 -6.53 5.94 -1.10
N ILE A 79 -7.76 5.56 -1.44
CA ILE A 79 -8.36 5.93 -2.72
C ILE A 79 -8.48 7.44 -2.83
N ALA A 80 -8.95 8.11 -1.78
CA ALA A 80 -9.07 9.57 -1.79
C ALA A 80 -7.71 10.24 -2.01
N GLY A 81 -6.66 9.72 -1.37
CA GLY A 81 -5.31 10.24 -1.56
C GLY A 81 -4.81 10.02 -2.99
N LEU A 82 -5.09 8.86 -3.56
CA LEU A 82 -4.69 8.58 -4.95
C LEU A 82 -5.33 9.55 -5.93
N ARG A 83 -6.58 9.93 -5.69
CA ARG A 83 -7.33 10.78 -6.62
C ARG A 83 -6.73 12.17 -6.80
N VAL A 84 -5.97 12.66 -5.82
CA VAL A 84 -5.36 13.99 -5.94
C VAL A 84 -3.97 13.96 -6.56
N ILE A 85 -3.42 12.77 -6.83
CA ILE A 85 -2.12 12.66 -7.46
C ILE A 85 -2.26 13.03 -8.93
N ALA A 86 -1.47 14.02 -9.36
CA ALA A 86 -1.43 14.41 -10.76
C ALA A 86 -0.58 13.41 -11.55
N GLY A 87 -0.99 13.13 -12.79
CA GLY A 87 -0.25 12.21 -13.65
C GLY A 87 -0.56 10.75 -13.35
N PRO A 88 0.32 9.83 -13.73
CA PRO A 88 0.09 8.41 -13.52
C PRO A 88 -0.03 8.08 -12.03
N GLN A 89 -1.05 7.34 -11.68
CA GLN A 89 -1.28 6.95 -10.29
C GLN A 89 -0.68 5.59 -10.01
N PRO A 90 -0.20 5.35 -8.78
CA PRO A 90 0.20 4.01 -8.36
C PRO A 90 -0.97 3.03 -8.47
N ALA A 91 -0.66 1.77 -8.64
CA ALA A 91 -1.65 0.70 -8.50
C ALA A 91 -2.03 0.56 -7.03
N LEU A 92 -3.25 0.14 -6.77
CA LEU A 92 -3.72 -0.12 -5.41
C LEU A 92 -3.77 -1.62 -5.18
N ALA A 93 -3.20 -2.07 -4.08
CA ALA A 93 -3.29 -3.45 -3.63
C ALA A 93 -3.86 -3.47 -2.21
N ILE A 94 -4.58 -4.53 -1.87
CA ILE A 94 -5.18 -4.67 -0.56
C ILE A 94 -4.58 -5.87 0.14
N ILE A 95 -4.06 -5.64 1.35
CA ILE A 95 -3.54 -6.69 2.20
C ILE A 95 -4.63 -7.01 3.22
N ALA A 96 -5.27 -8.16 3.04
CA ALA A 96 -6.37 -8.56 3.92
C ALA A 96 -5.83 -8.93 5.30
N GLY A 97 -6.56 -8.53 6.34
CA GLY A 97 -6.25 -8.94 7.69
C GLY A 97 -6.76 -10.34 7.97
N GLY A 98 -6.10 -11.06 8.85
CA GLY A 98 -6.55 -12.36 9.33
C GLY A 98 -6.34 -13.52 8.37
N THR A 99 -6.39 -13.30 7.08
CA THR A 99 -6.13 -14.31 6.07
C THR A 99 -4.94 -13.90 5.21
N ALA A 100 -4.47 -14.78 4.37
CA ALA A 100 -3.27 -14.53 3.59
C ALA A 100 -3.55 -13.90 2.22
N ASN A 101 -4.75 -13.42 2.00
CA ASN A 101 -5.10 -12.92 0.67
C ASN A 101 -4.59 -11.51 0.44
N VAL A 102 -4.05 -11.30 -0.74
CA VAL A 102 -3.69 -9.98 -1.24
C VAL A 102 -4.40 -9.82 -2.57
N LEU A 103 -5.16 -8.73 -2.70
CA LEU A 103 -5.91 -8.46 -3.92
C LEU A 103 -5.36 -7.21 -4.58
N ALA A 104 -4.99 -7.33 -5.85
CA ALA A 104 -4.60 -6.18 -6.67
C ALA A 104 -5.85 -5.62 -7.34
N ILE A 105 -5.96 -4.32 -7.30
CA ILE A 105 -7.10 -3.62 -7.86
C ILE A 105 -6.68 -2.90 -9.13
#